data_2012038c9c020c3555d513406a97c592
#
_entry.id   2012038c9c020c3555d513406a97c592
#
_cell.length_a   1.000
_cell.length_b   1.000
_cell.length_c   1.000
_cell.angle_alpha   90.00
_cell.angle_beta   90.00
_cell.angle_gamma   90.00
#
_symmetry.space_group_name_H-M   'P 1'
#
loop_
_entity.id
_entity.type
_entity.pdbx_description
1 polymer ?
#
loop_
_entity_poly.entity_id
_entity_poly.type
_entity_poly.pdbx_seq_one_letter_code
_entity_poly.pdbx_strand_id
1 'polypeptide(L)'
;MIFATDQAGDRMKDVVVIGAGKIGSAIALMLADAGGYRVLVTDRSLEQLAKVDAHPAITTQTLDITDAQALAATLAKRFAVLSAAPFN
;
A
#
# COMPACT_ATOMS: atom_id res chain seq x y z
N MET A 1 -14.93 4.96 21.83
CA MET A 1 -14.69 4.35 21.62
C MET A 1 -14.93 3.70 21.07
N ILE A 2 -14.87 3.72 21.06
CA ILE A 2 -14.72 2.99 20.67
C ILE A 2 -14.83 2.24 20.13
N PHE A 3 -14.83 2.24 20.01
CA PHE A 3 -14.62 1.38 19.58
C PHE A 3 -14.80 0.64 18.89
N ALA A 4 -14.93 0.74 18.83
CA ALA A 4 -14.84 -0.05 18.36
C ALA A 4 -14.80 -0.83 17.73
N THR A 5 -14.78 -0.54 17.82
CA THR A 5 -14.48 -1.23 17.41
C THR A 5 -14.20 -1.93 17.02
N ASP A 6 -14.20 -1.54 17.48
CA ASP A 6 -13.61 -2.07 17.24
C ASP A 6 -13.38 -3.10 17.03
N GLN A 7 -13.92 -3.34 17.99
CA GLN A 7 -13.66 -4.51 17.60
C GLN A 7 -13.25 -4.77 16.23
N ALA A 8 -13.88 -4.29 15.57
CA ALA A 8 -13.29 -4.10 14.26
C ALA A 8 -11.90 -3.50 14.34
N GLY A 9 -11.61 -2.94 15.47
CA GLY A 9 -10.30 -2.38 15.72
C GLY A 9 -9.17 -3.40 15.65
N ASP A 10 -9.49 -4.68 15.81
CA ASP A 10 -8.48 -5.73 15.72
C ASP A 10 -8.10 -6.06 14.29
N ARG A 11 -8.85 -5.58 13.34
CA ARG A 11 -8.58 -5.87 11.94
C ARG A 11 -7.66 -4.81 11.36
N MET A 12 -6.64 -5.29 10.68
CA MET A 12 -5.78 -4.40 9.94
C MET A 12 -6.50 -3.87 8.70
N LYS A 13 -6.27 -2.63 8.38
CA LYS A 13 -6.85 -1.99 7.20
C LYS A 13 -5.89 -2.14 6.04
N ASP A 14 -6.42 -2.55 4.90
CA ASP A 14 -5.61 -2.76 3.70
C ASP A 14 -5.46 -1.45 2.94
N VAL A 15 -4.22 -1.04 2.75
CA VAL A 15 -3.89 0.19 2.04
C VAL A 15 -2.98 -0.16 0.87
N VAL A 16 -3.26 0.43 -0.28
CA VAL A 16 -2.39 0.30 -1.45
C VAL A 16 -1.66 1.61 -1.67
N VAL A 17 -0.35 1.53 -1.83
CA VAL A 17 0.46 2.68 -2.25
C VAL A 17 0.93 2.42 -3.68
N ILE A 18 0.57 3.31 -4.58
CA ILE A 18 0.97 3.24 -5.98
C ILE A 18 2.20 4.10 -6.18
N GLY A 19 3.30 3.47 -6.52
CA GLY A 19 4.59 4.14 -6.67
C GLY A 19 5.52 3.83 -5.51
N ALA A 20 6.65 3.21 -5.81
CA ALA A 20 7.60 2.72 -4.81
C ALA A 20 8.86 3.59 -4.69
N GLY A 21 8.81 4.83 -5.18
CA GLY A 21 9.90 5.78 -5.04
C GLY A 21 10.05 6.25 -3.61
N LYS A 22 10.84 7.29 -3.40
CA LYS A 22 11.14 7.78 -2.04
C LYS A 22 9.88 8.13 -1.25
N ILE A 23 8.93 8.80 -1.89
CA ILE A 23 7.72 9.24 -1.20
C ILE A 23 6.83 8.05 -0.88
N GLY A 24 6.62 7.17 -1.86
CA GLY A 24 5.79 5.97 -1.66
C GLY A 24 6.36 5.06 -0.59
N SER A 25 7.66 4.84 -0.61
CA SER A 25 8.34 4.02 0.41
C SER A 25 8.21 4.64 1.80
N ALA A 26 8.35 5.96 1.90
CA ALA A 26 8.22 6.66 3.18
C ALA A 26 6.81 6.56 3.73
N ILE A 27 5.80 6.73 2.87
CA ILE A 27 4.41 6.61 3.27
C ILE A 27 4.11 5.19 3.76
N ALA A 28 4.59 4.19 3.02
CA ALA A 28 4.37 2.79 3.39
C ALA A 28 4.97 2.48 4.76
N LEU A 29 6.18 2.94 5.01
CA LEU A 29 6.84 2.71 6.29
C LEU A 29 6.13 3.42 7.43
N MET A 30 5.69 4.65 7.22
CA MET A 30 4.92 5.39 8.23
C MET A 30 3.64 4.64 8.62
N LEU A 31 2.90 4.15 7.63
CA LEU A 31 1.67 3.42 7.89
C LEU A 31 1.94 2.09 8.58
N ALA A 32 2.97 1.38 8.14
CA ALA A 32 3.33 0.10 8.74
C ALA A 32 3.76 0.27 10.20
N ASP A 33 4.54 1.31 10.48
CA ASP A 33 5.01 1.58 11.85
C ASP A 33 3.89 2.07 12.76
N ALA A 34 2.89 2.73 12.20
CA ALA A 34 1.76 3.20 12.99
C ALA A 34 0.93 2.05 13.59
N GLY A 35 0.99 0.89 12.95
CA GLY A 35 0.18 -0.26 13.35
C GLY A 35 -1.24 -0.14 12.81
N GLY A 36 -1.91 -1.26 12.67
CA GLY A 36 -3.29 -1.30 12.20
C GLY A 36 -3.46 -1.26 10.69
N TYR A 37 -2.38 -1.24 9.93
CA TYR A 37 -2.42 -1.24 8.47
C TYR A 37 -1.60 -2.36 7.89
N ARG A 38 -2.15 -2.98 6.84
CA ARG A 38 -1.37 -3.82 5.92
C ARG A 38 -1.18 -3.01 4.67
N VAL A 39 0.06 -2.85 4.25
CA VAL A 39 0.40 -1.96 3.15
C VAL A 39 0.90 -2.78 1.97
N LEU A 40 0.27 -2.59 0.83
CA LEU A 40 0.74 -3.16 -0.43
C LEU A 40 1.35 -2.02 -1.24
N VAL A 41 2.64 -2.10 -1.51
CA VAL A 41 3.33 -1.11 -2.35
C VAL A 41 3.41 -1.69 -3.75
N THR A 42 2.96 -0.92 -4.72
CA THR A 42 2.96 -1.33 -6.11
C THR A 42 3.83 -0.40 -6.95
N ASP A 43 4.45 -0.97 -7.96
CA ASP A 43 5.20 -0.22 -8.96
C ASP A 43 5.37 -1.13 -10.15
N ARG A 44 5.51 -0.58 -11.33
CA ARG A 44 5.82 -1.42 -12.47
C ARG A 44 7.28 -1.80 -12.53
N SER A 45 8.12 -1.17 -11.74
CA SER A 45 9.56 -1.42 -11.68
C SER A 45 9.91 -2.34 -10.51
N LEU A 46 10.41 -3.53 -10.83
CA LEU A 46 10.93 -4.43 -9.80
C LEU A 46 12.09 -3.81 -9.04
N GLU A 47 12.91 -3.00 -9.73
CA GLU A 47 14.03 -2.33 -9.08
C GLU A 47 13.56 -1.39 -7.98
N GLN A 48 12.50 -0.63 -8.24
CA GLN A 48 11.95 0.27 -7.22
C GLN A 48 11.37 -0.51 -6.06
N LEU A 49 10.65 -1.60 -6.36
CA LEU A 49 10.07 -2.42 -5.30
C LEU A 49 11.14 -3.06 -4.42
N ALA A 50 12.28 -3.42 -5.01
CA ALA A 50 13.37 -4.02 -4.24
C ALA A 50 13.99 -3.06 -3.23
N LYS A 51 13.79 -1.75 -3.40
CA LYS A 51 14.30 -0.72 -2.49
C LYS A 51 13.37 -0.44 -1.32
N VAL A 52 12.17 -0.99 -1.33
CA VAL A 52 11.22 -0.79 -0.23
C VAL A 52 11.73 -1.54 1.00
N ASP A 53 11.72 -0.86 2.15
CA ASP A 53 12.21 -1.46 3.38
C ASP A 53 11.38 -2.68 3.77
N ALA A 54 12.05 -3.72 4.21
CA ALA A 54 11.38 -4.92 4.70
C ALA A 54 10.63 -4.62 5.99
N HIS A 55 9.36 -4.98 6.05
CA HIS A 55 8.53 -4.79 7.23
C HIS A 55 7.44 -5.85 7.21
N PRO A 56 7.08 -6.44 8.37
CA PRO A 56 6.06 -7.48 8.39
C PRO A 56 4.71 -7.05 7.82
N ALA A 57 4.40 -5.75 7.89
CA ALA A 57 3.13 -5.21 7.41
C ALA A 57 3.19 -4.68 5.98
N ILE A 58 4.34 -4.78 5.31
CA ILE A 58 4.51 -4.30 3.94
C ILE A 58 4.72 -5.48 3.00
N THR A 59 3.94 -5.51 1.93
CA THR A 59 4.16 -6.42 0.80
C THR A 59 4.32 -5.59 -0.47
N THR A 60 4.91 -6.18 -1.48
CA THR A 60 5.15 -5.50 -2.75
C THR A 60 4.58 -6.33 -3.90
N GLN A 61 4.17 -5.64 -4.95
CA GLN A 61 3.61 -6.28 -6.13
C GLN A 61 3.86 -5.40 -7.35
N THR A 62 4.31 -6.00 -8.45
CA THR A 62 4.40 -5.26 -9.70
C THR A 62 2.99 -4.95 -10.19
N LEU A 63 2.81 -3.76 -10.70
CA LEU A 63 1.53 -3.32 -11.24
C LEU A 63 1.77 -2.31 -12.34
N ASP A 64 1.18 -2.58 -13.50
CA ASP A 64 1.12 -1.62 -14.59
C ASP A 64 -0.25 -0.95 -14.52
N ILE A 65 -0.25 0.35 -14.17
CA ILE A 65 -1.52 1.08 -13.98
C ILE A 65 -2.28 1.31 -15.30
N THR A 66 -1.65 1.03 -16.44
CA THR A 66 -2.34 1.08 -17.72
C THR A 66 -3.15 -0.19 -17.99
N ASP A 67 -2.91 -1.25 -17.21
CA ASP A 67 -3.70 -2.47 -17.27
C ASP A 67 -4.92 -2.30 -16.36
N ALA A 68 -6.06 -1.96 -16.96
CA ALA A 68 -7.26 -1.64 -16.20
C ALA A 68 -7.78 -2.80 -15.34
N GLN A 69 -7.65 -4.03 -15.83
CA GLN A 69 -8.10 -5.19 -15.07
C GLN A 69 -7.21 -5.45 -13.87
N ALA A 70 -5.90 -5.37 -14.05
CA ALA A 70 -4.96 -5.57 -12.96
C ALA A 70 -5.13 -4.47 -11.90
N LEU A 71 -5.32 -3.23 -12.35
CA LEU A 71 -5.53 -2.12 -11.46
C LEU A 71 -6.80 -2.30 -10.64
N ALA A 72 -7.91 -2.63 -11.30
CA ALA A 72 -9.18 -2.83 -10.63
C ALA A 72 -9.10 -3.95 -9.59
N ALA A 73 -8.45 -5.07 -9.94
CA ALA A 73 -8.31 -6.19 -9.03
C ALA A 73 -7.47 -5.81 -7.80
N THR A 74 -6.41 -5.02 -8.01
CA THR A 74 -5.53 -4.58 -6.92
C THR A 74 -6.25 -3.63 -5.98
N LEU A 75 -7.09 -2.75 -6.50
CA LEU A 75 -7.77 -1.74 -5.69
C LEU A 75 -9.04 -2.23 -5.03
N ALA A 76 -9.56 -3.38 -5.44
CA ALA A 76 -10.83 -3.89 -4.92
C ALA A 76 -10.72 -4.15 -3.41
N LYS A 77 -11.73 -3.71 -2.68
CA LYS A 77 -11.88 -3.96 -1.24
C LYS A 77 -10.75 -3.40 -0.39
N ARG A 78 -10.06 -2.39 -0.88
CA ARG A 78 -9.03 -1.73 -0.09
C ARG A 78 -9.65 -0.62 0.76
N PHE A 79 -9.10 -0.42 1.95
CA PHE A 79 -9.54 0.66 2.83
C PHE A 79 -9.18 2.03 2.22
N ALA A 80 -7.98 2.13 1.66
CA ALA A 80 -7.52 3.37 1.05
C ALA A 80 -6.49 3.08 -0.05
N VAL A 81 -6.41 4.00 -1.00
CA VAL A 81 -5.41 3.95 -2.07
C VAL A 81 -4.70 5.30 -2.09
N LEU A 82 -3.38 5.26 -2.00
CA LEU A 82 -2.55 6.46 -2.02
C LEU A 82 -1.64 6.39 -3.24
N SER A 83 -1.70 7.42 -4.07
CA SER A 83 -0.83 7.47 -5.25
C SER A 83 0.35 8.39 -4.98
N ALA A 84 1.54 7.82 -5.09
CA ALA A 84 2.80 8.55 -4.99
C ALA A 84 3.56 8.52 -6.31
N ALA A 85 2.90 8.07 -7.37
CA ALA A 85 3.51 8.02 -8.68
C ALA A 85 3.64 9.45 -9.25
N PRO A 86 4.74 9.75 -9.93
CA PRO A 86 4.88 11.07 -10.53
C PRO A 86 3.89 11.26 -11.68
N PHE A 87 3.48 12.49 -11.86
CA PHE A 87 2.62 12.87 -12.99
C PHE A 87 3.48 13.45 -14.10
N ASN A 88 3.28 12.94 -15.29
CA ASN A 88 3.95 13.46 -16.47
C ASN A 88 3.05 13.36 -17.68
#